data_5ffbbbc58933c4a658e4558f6f68d197
#
_entry.id   5ffbbbc58933c4a658e4558f6f68d197
#
_cell.length_a   1.000
_cell.length_b   1.000
_cell.length_c   1.000
_cell.angle_alpha   90.00
_cell.angle_beta   90.00
_cell.angle_gamma   90.00
#
_symmetry.space_group_name_H-M   'P 1'
#
loop_
_entity.id
_entity.type
_entity.pdbx_description
1 polymer ?
#
loop_
_entity_poly.entity_id
_entity_poly.type
_entity_poly.pdbx_seq_one_letter_code
_entity_poly.pdbx_strand_id
1 'polypeptide(L)'
;MRIQTPELVKLWRHEFGNYNRTHFQGDLTAGLTVAAVALPLALAFGVASGSTPAAGLVTAILAGFIIGALGGAPFQISGPTGAMSAVLILIAQQHGQRGLWIAGLMAGIMILAIGVLRLGRIVHLIPAPVITGFTSGIALTIAIGQIDNFLGISTPKKDRALEKLAGYFTEPLPPINWWAVFCATIVMVVMLLLPRFINMPGLPTALIGVALVTAISWGFGLDVHAIGALPQSILLDDRLTLQTSDWHIANQLLMPAITIAMLGSIESLLCGIVAGRMTKRPFAVNQELIAQGIGNIIIPFFGGVPATAAIARTSVGVKAGGVTRLVSILHAAALLIGVFFFASILGHIPTAALAGVLFVTAWRMNEWHTIQFYWRHRLKGAMATFAITMIATVALDLTQAIIVGFIASAILFLNQISRVTVEVVPVDWQRAIRLGAAPEERGRAAVPFQ
;
A
#
# COMPACT_ATOMS: atom_id res chain seq x y z
N MET A 1 32.27 -16.66 -21.25
CA MET A 1 31.25 -16.23 -20.26
C MET A 1 30.58 -14.98 -20.82
N ARG A 2 29.37 -15.05 -21.42
CA ARG A 2 28.66 -13.84 -21.91
C ARG A 2 28.15 -13.09 -20.68
N ILE A 3 28.68 -11.89 -20.44
CA ILE A 3 28.17 -11.00 -19.41
C ILE A 3 26.70 -10.71 -19.77
N GLN A 4 25.76 -11.30 -19.05
CA GLN A 4 24.34 -11.01 -19.25
C GLN A 4 24.12 -9.54 -18.85
N THR A 5 23.60 -8.75 -19.77
CA THR A 5 23.18 -7.37 -19.44
C THR A 5 22.25 -7.38 -18.24
N PRO A 6 22.48 -6.52 -17.22
CA PRO A 6 21.60 -6.43 -16.06
C PRO A 6 20.14 -6.26 -16.48
N GLU A 7 19.22 -6.89 -15.78
CA GLU A 7 17.80 -6.88 -16.09
C GLU A 7 17.24 -5.45 -16.17
N LEU A 8 17.70 -4.57 -15.28
CA LEU A 8 17.37 -3.15 -15.28
C LEU A 8 17.73 -2.45 -16.59
N VAL A 9 18.92 -2.73 -17.15
CA VAL A 9 19.36 -2.11 -18.42
C VAL A 9 18.50 -2.57 -19.60
N LYS A 10 18.04 -3.83 -19.59
CA LYS A 10 17.12 -4.33 -20.61
C LYS A 10 15.77 -3.63 -20.52
N LEU A 11 15.24 -3.43 -19.29
CA LEU A 11 14.00 -2.72 -19.06
C LEU A 11 14.10 -1.26 -19.55
N TRP A 12 15.17 -0.55 -19.20
CA TRP A 12 15.38 0.83 -19.63
C TRP A 12 15.47 0.95 -21.16
N ARG A 13 16.23 0.07 -21.81
CA ARG A 13 16.31 0.07 -23.29
C ARG A 13 14.94 -0.18 -23.93
N HIS A 14 14.14 -1.07 -23.36
CA HIS A 14 12.79 -1.34 -23.85
C HIS A 14 11.84 -0.16 -23.62
N GLU A 15 11.95 0.54 -22.48
CA GLU A 15 11.10 1.69 -22.16
C GLU A 15 11.43 2.92 -22.99
N PHE A 16 12.72 3.21 -23.18
CA PHE A 16 13.19 4.43 -23.81
C PHE A 16 13.61 4.28 -25.30
N GLY A 17 13.54 3.07 -25.85
CA GLY A 17 13.96 2.82 -27.25
C GLY A 17 13.19 3.63 -28.30
N ASN A 18 11.90 3.87 -28.08
CA ASN A 18 11.03 4.67 -28.96
C ASN A 18 10.42 5.87 -28.21
N TYR A 19 11.14 6.40 -27.22
CA TYR A 19 10.66 7.50 -26.40
C TYR A 19 10.65 8.81 -27.18
N ASN A 20 9.51 9.51 -27.16
CA ASN A 20 9.30 10.74 -27.91
C ASN A 20 8.63 11.82 -27.04
N ARG A 21 8.43 13.01 -27.64
CA ARG A 21 7.82 14.16 -26.94
C ARG A 21 6.40 13.86 -26.43
N THR A 22 5.62 13.07 -27.15
CA THR A 22 4.25 12.69 -26.73
C THR A 22 4.30 11.79 -25.51
N HIS A 23 5.23 10.84 -25.45
CA HIS A 23 5.44 10.00 -24.27
C HIS A 23 5.88 10.84 -23.06
N PHE A 24 6.79 11.81 -23.26
CA PHE A 24 7.19 12.72 -22.18
C PHE A 24 6.02 13.55 -21.65
N GLN A 25 5.17 14.09 -22.53
CA GLN A 25 3.97 14.81 -22.11
C GLN A 25 3.01 13.92 -21.31
N GLY A 26 2.81 12.68 -21.74
CA GLY A 26 2.03 11.69 -21.02
C GLY A 26 2.60 11.41 -19.63
N ASP A 27 3.90 11.15 -19.52
CA ASP A 27 4.58 10.89 -18.26
C ASP A 27 4.56 12.11 -17.33
N LEU A 28 4.73 13.33 -17.87
CA LEU A 28 4.66 14.57 -17.10
C LEU A 28 3.24 14.79 -16.54
N THR A 29 2.22 14.67 -17.39
CA THR A 29 0.83 14.82 -16.96
C THR A 29 0.46 13.77 -15.91
N ALA A 30 0.85 12.52 -16.14
CA ALA A 30 0.62 11.43 -15.18
C ALA A 30 1.38 11.67 -13.88
N GLY A 31 2.64 12.09 -13.92
CA GLY A 31 3.45 12.39 -12.75
C GLY A 31 2.85 13.51 -11.90
N LEU A 32 2.41 14.60 -12.51
CA LEU A 32 1.73 15.71 -11.82
C LEU A 32 0.39 15.27 -11.22
N THR A 33 -0.40 14.50 -11.96
CA THR A 33 -1.68 13.95 -11.48
C THR A 33 -1.47 13.05 -10.28
N VAL A 34 -0.48 12.17 -10.34
CA VAL A 34 -0.12 11.29 -9.22
C VAL A 34 0.38 12.09 -8.03
N ALA A 35 1.20 13.14 -8.23
CA ALA A 35 1.68 13.99 -7.14
C ALA A 35 0.52 14.67 -6.41
N ALA A 36 -0.46 15.20 -7.14
CA ALA A 36 -1.63 15.82 -6.56
C ALA A 36 -2.48 14.85 -5.71
N VAL A 37 -2.57 13.58 -6.11
CA VAL A 37 -3.25 12.53 -5.32
C VAL A 37 -2.41 12.08 -4.15
N ALA A 38 -1.09 11.95 -4.34
CA ALA A 38 -0.18 11.38 -3.37
C ALA A 38 0.18 12.33 -2.23
N LEU A 39 0.16 13.65 -2.44
CA LEU A 39 0.52 14.64 -1.43
C LEU A 39 -0.27 14.48 -0.12
N PRO A 40 -1.62 14.56 -0.13
CA PRO A 40 -2.39 14.41 1.11
C PRO A 40 -2.28 13.00 1.69
N LEU A 41 -2.16 11.96 0.84
CA LEU A 41 -1.99 10.58 1.29
C LEU A 41 -0.63 10.35 1.97
N ALA A 42 0.44 10.96 1.44
CA ALA A 42 1.77 10.84 2.03
C ALA A 42 1.81 11.47 3.44
N LEU A 43 1.25 12.68 3.59
CA LEU A 43 1.11 13.34 4.89
C LEU A 43 0.29 12.49 5.86
N ALA A 44 -0.87 12.00 5.41
CA ALA A 44 -1.78 11.21 6.22
C ALA A 44 -1.17 9.87 6.67
N PHE A 45 -0.47 9.16 5.77
CA PHE A 45 0.19 7.90 6.13
C PHE A 45 1.44 8.09 6.98
N GLY A 46 2.13 9.23 6.89
CA GLY A 46 3.16 9.61 7.86
C GLY A 46 2.60 9.62 9.28
N VAL A 47 1.51 10.34 9.49
CA VAL A 47 0.80 10.41 10.79
C VAL A 47 0.26 9.04 11.20
N ALA A 48 -0.39 8.32 10.28
CA ALA A 48 -0.94 7.01 10.56
C ALA A 48 0.11 5.96 10.92
N SER A 49 1.36 6.16 10.49
CA SER A 49 2.50 5.32 10.88
C SER A 49 3.06 5.62 12.28
N GLY A 50 2.46 6.56 13.01
CA GLY A 50 2.98 7.03 14.30
C GLY A 50 4.20 7.93 14.17
N SER A 51 4.45 8.47 12.96
CA SER A 51 5.54 9.39 12.66
C SER A 51 5.00 10.79 12.32
N THR A 52 5.83 11.64 11.71
CA THR A 52 5.44 12.99 11.32
C THR A 52 4.86 13.02 9.90
N PRO A 53 4.01 14.01 9.56
CA PRO A 53 3.58 14.24 8.19
C PRO A 53 4.77 14.39 7.23
N ALA A 54 5.84 15.07 7.67
CA ALA A 54 7.07 15.26 6.92
C ALA A 54 7.76 13.93 6.58
N ALA A 55 7.81 12.99 7.53
CA ALA A 55 8.38 11.66 7.31
C ALA A 55 7.66 10.90 6.19
N GLY A 56 6.32 10.96 6.16
CA GLY A 56 5.54 10.37 5.07
C GLY A 56 5.83 11.00 3.71
N LEU A 57 6.02 12.31 3.68
CA LEU A 57 6.31 13.06 2.46
C LEU A 57 7.72 12.78 1.93
N VAL A 58 8.73 12.78 2.82
CA VAL A 58 10.11 12.36 2.52
C VAL A 58 10.13 10.94 1.95
N THR A 59 9.36 10.04 2.55
CA THR A 59 9.21 8.67 2.03
C THR A 59 8.66 8.65 0.61
N ALA A 60 7.60 9.41 0.32
CA ALA A 60 7.00 9.47 -1.02
C ALA A 60 7.98 10.01 -2.07
N ILE A 61 8.75 11.04 -1.72
CA ILE A 61 9.76 11.65 -2.59
C ILE A 61 10.90 10.66 -2.86
N LEU A 62 11.51 10.11 -1.82
CA LEU A 62 12.65 9.20 -1.98
C LEU A 62 12.26 7.89 -2.66
N ALA A 63 11.11 7.30 -2.27
CA ALA A 63 10.61 6.11 -2.93
C ALA A 63 10.30 6.36 -4.41
N GLY A 64 9.71 7.51 -4.75
CA GLY A 64 9.45 7.89 -6.13
C GLY A 64 10.73 8.02 -6.97
N PHE A 65 11.78 8.61 -6.42
CA PHE A 65 13.08 8.70 -7.11
C PHE A 65 13.81 7.36 -7.15
N ILE A 66 14.04 6.72 -5.98
CA ILE A 66 14.94 5.56 -5.87
C ILE A 66 14.25 4.30 -6.40
N ILE A 67 13.07 3.98 -5.85
CA ILE A 67 12.36 2.77 -6.23
C ILE A 67 11.82 2.91 -7.65
N GLY A 68 11.29 4.09 -8.01
CA GLY A 68 10.81 4.37 -9.37
C GLY A 68 11.91 4.22 -10.42
N ALA A 69 13.13 4.74 -10.16
CA ALA A 69 14.24 4.60 -11.08
C ALA A 69 14.73 3.16 -11.21
N LEU A 70 14.82 2.42 -10.11
CA LEU A 70 15.41 1.08 -10.06
C LEU A 70 14.39 -0.05 -10.24
N GLY A 71 13.07 0.23 -10.17
CA GLY A 71 11.99 -0.73 -10.13
C GLY A 71 11.90 -1.65 -11.34
N GLY A 72 11.30 -2.81 -11.13
CA GLY A 72 11.04 -3.83 -12.15
C GLY A 72 9.74 -3.62 -12.91
N ALA A 73 8.88 -2.71 -12.45
CA ALA A 73 7.61 -2.36 -13.08
C ALA A 73 7.63 -0.90 -13.55
N PRO A 74 7.47 -0.63 -14.86
CA PRO A 74 7.23 0.73 -15.35
C PRO A 74 6.02 1.35 -14.65
N PHE A 75 6.04 2.68 -14.46
CA PHE A 75 4.95 3.49 -13.84
C PHE A 75 4.50 3.08 -12.43
N GLN A 76 5.13 2.12 -11.77
CA GLN A 76 4.80 1.77 -10.39
C GLN A 76 5.17 2.92 -9.46
N ILE A 77 4.19 3.33 -8.65
CA ILE A 77 4.37 4.42 -7.68
C ILE A 77 4.54 3.83 -6.30
N SER A 78 5.70 4.04 -5.70
CA SER A 78 6.02 3.63 -4.34
C SER A 78 5.99 4.81 -3.36
N GLY A 79 5.81 4.50 -2.07
CA GLY A 79 5.76 5.48 -0.99
C GLY A 79 5.07 4.90 0.24
N PRO A 80 4.68 5.73 1.23
CA PRO A 80 3.95 5.24 2.39
C PRO A 80 2.57 4.75 1.97
N THR A 81 2.12 3.63 2.55
CA THR A 81 0.81 3.02 2.26
C THR A 81 0.05 2.74 3.55
N GLY A 82 -1.28 2.58 3.43
CA GLY A 82 -2.11 2.28 4.57
C GLY A 82 -1.78 0.96 5.24
N ALA A 83 -1.52 -0.08 4.45
CA ALA A 83 -1.17 -1.39 5.00
C ALA A 83 0.15 -1.32 5.78
N MET A 84 1.15 -0.63 5.23
CA MET A 84 2.42 -0.43 5.93
C MET A 84 2.22 0.39 7.20
N SER A 85 1.42 1.46 7.16
CA SER A 85 1.18 2.34 8.32
C SER A 85 0.61 1.59 9.52
N ALA A 86 -0.26 0.59 9.29
CA ALA A 86 -0.85 -0.20 10.37
C ALA A 86 0.18 -1.09 11.10
N VAL A 87 1.23 -1.55 10.41
CA VAL A 87 2.37 -2.24 11.03
C VAL A 87 3.25 -1.25 11.78
N LEU A 88 3.55 -0.13 11.15
CA LEU A 88 4.53 0.84 11.63
C LEU A 88 4.06 1.55 12.90
N ILE A 89 2.75 1.83 13.04
CA ILE A 89 2.23 2.51 14.23
C ILE A 89 2.49 1.70 15.51
N LEU A 90 2.36 0.38 15.46
CA LEU A 90 2.63 -0.50 16.61
C LEU A 90 4.11 -0.47 16.98
N ILE A 91 4.99 -0.50 15.98
CA ILE A 91 6.44 -0.42 16.21
C ILE A 91 6.81 0.95 16.80
N ALA A 92 6.21 2.04 16.26
CA ALA A 92 6.44 3.39 16.76
C ALA A 92 5.95 3.57 18.21
N GLN A 93 4.85 2.92 18.59
CA GLN A 93 4.32 2.95 19.96
C GLN A 93 5.19 2.19 20.95
N GLN A 94 5.69 1.01 20.57
CA GLN A 94 6.46 0.13 21.45
C GLN A 94 7.95 0.49 21.50
N HIS A 95 8.55 0.91 20.39
CA HIS A 95 9.98 1.11 20.24
C HIS A 95 10.37 2.53 19.79
N GLY A 96 9.37 3.43 19.68
CA GLY A 96 9.58 4.81 19.23
C GLY A 96 9.99 4.92 17.76
N GLN A 97 10.31 6.15 17.33
CA GLN A 97 10.73 6.44 15.94
C GLN A 97 12.01 5.69 15.56
N ARG A 98 12.96 5.58 16.51
CA ARG A 98 14.22 4.86 16.26
C ARG A 98 13.98 3.39 15.94
N GLY A 99 13.10 2.71 16.69
CA GLY A 99 12.71 1.34 16.43
C GLY A 99 12.07 1.16 15.05
N LEU A 100 11.23 2.11 14.64
CA LEU A 100 10.60 2.13 13.32
C LEU A 100 11.66 2.19 12.20
N TRP A 101 12.65 3.06 12.32
CA TRP A 101 13.70 3.18 11.30
C TRP A 101 14.62 1.95 11.25
N ILE A 102 15.00 1.38 12.40
CA ILE A 102 15.82 0.16 12.45
C ILE A 102 15.06 -1.01 11.85
N ALA A 103 13.79 -1.20 12.20
CA ALA A 103 12.94 -2.24 11.60
C ALA A 103 12.81 -2.05 10.07
N GLY A 104 12.66 -0.81 9.61
CA GLY A 104 12.62 -0.46 8.19
C GLY A 104 13.91 -0.78 7.45
N LEU A 105 15.07 -0.45 8.04
CA LEU A 105 16.38 -0.79 7.51
C LEU A 105 16.57 -2.31 7.41
N MET A 106 16.26 -3.05 8.49
CA MET A 106 16.35 -4.51 8.50
C MET A 106 15.43 -5.14 7.46
N ALA A 107 14.20 -4.65 7.34
CA ALA A 107 13.25 -5.09 6.32
C ALA A 107 13.77 -4.80 4.91
N GLY A 108 14.34 -3.62 4.68
CA GLY A 108 14.97 -3.26 3.41
C GLY A 108 16.08 -4.24 3.01
N ILE A 109 16.93 -4.61 3.95
CA ILE A 109 17.99 -5.63 3.73
C ILE A 109 17.38 -7.00 3.39
N MET A 110 16.32 -7.40 4.10
CA MET A 110 15.64 -8.68 3.83
C MET A 110 14.97 -8.67 2.44
N ILE A 111 14.28 -7.60 2.06
CA ILE A 111 13.65 -7.47 0.73
C ILE A 111 14.73 -7.51 -0.37
N LEU A 112 15.83 -6.80 -0.17
CA LEU A 112 16.97 -6.82 -1.09
C LEU A 112 17.52 -8.25 -1.25
N ALA A 113 17.72 -8.97 -0.14
CA ALA A 113 18.20 -10.34 -0.16
C ALA A 113 17.23 -11.25 -0.93
N ILE A 114 15.91 -11.15 -0.69
CA ILE A 114 14.87 -11.90 -1.43
C ILE A 114 15.01 -11.63 -2.94
N GLY A 115 15.16 -10.37 -3.35
CA GLY A 115 15.33 -9.98 -4.74
C GLY A 115 16.60 -10.53 -5.39
N VAL A 116 17.75 -10.39 -4.72
CA VAL A 116 19.08 -10.85 -5.20
C VAL A 116 19.12 -12.38 -5.29
N LEU A 117 18.57 -13.08 -4.31
CA LEU A 117 18.46 -14.55 -4.30
C LEU A 117 17.39 -15.09 -5.25
N ARG A 118 16.66 -14.20 -5.95
CA ARG A 118 15.61 -14.54 -6.93
C ARG A 118 14.44 -15.34 -6.32
N LEU A 119 14.14 -15.06 -5.06
CA LEU A 119 13.07 -15.73 -4.31
C LEU A 119 11.69 -15.05 -4.50
N GLY A 120 11.55 -14.05 -5.34
CA GLY A 120 10.31 -13.30 -5.54
C GLY A 120 9.11 -14.17 -5.95
N ARG A 121 9.33 -15.36 -6.53
CA ARG A 121 8.24 -16.30 -6.85
C ARG A 121 7.53 -16.87 -5.61
N ILE A 122 8.19 -16.89 -4.45
CA ILE A 122 7.61 -17.43 -3.20
C ILE A 122 6.39 -16.62 -2.77
N VAL A 123 6.34 -15.34 -3.09
CA VAL A 123 5.20 -14.47 -2.76
C VAL A 123 3.89 -14.91 -3.42
N HIS A 124 3.97 -15.60 -4.56
CA HIS A 124 2.78 -16.16 -5.22
C HIS A 124 2.13 -17.34 -4.48
N LEU A 125 2.77 -17.86 -3.43
CA LEU A 125 2.23 -18.97 -2.63
C LEU A 125 1.15 -18.53 -1.65
N ILE A 126 0.99 -17.21 -1.42
CA ILE A 126 0.00 -16.70 -0.47
C ILE A 126 -1.38 -16.70 -1.15
N PRO A 127 -2.36 -17.41 -0.57
CA PRO A 127 -3.69 -17.50 -1.16
C PRO A 127 -4.42 -16.15 -1.16
N ALA A 128 -5.14 -15.84 -2.23
CA ALA A 128 -5.88 -14.59 -2.38
C ALA A 128 -6.84 -14.27 -1.21
N PRO A 129 -7.60 -15.22 -0.63
CA PRO A 129 -8.46 -14.93 0.52
C PRO A 129 -7.71 -14.45 1.77
N VAL A 130 -6.45 -14.89 1.97
CA VAL A 130 -5.59 -14.41 3.07
C VAL A 130 -5.26 -12.94 2.83
N ILE A 131 -4.84 -12.59 1.62
CA ILE A 131 -4.48 -11.22 1.24
C ILE A 131 -5.70 -10.29 1.40
N THR A 132 -6.85 -10.67 0.85
CA THR A 132 -8.08 -9.88 0.94
C THR A 132 -8.55 -9.70 2.38
N GLY A 133 -8.48 -10.77 3.22
CA GLY A 133 -8.81 -10.71 4.64
C GLY A 133 -7.85 -9.80 5.41
N PHE A 134 -6.57 -9.94 5.16
CA PHE A 134 -5.53 -9.11 5.77
C PHE A 134 -5.70 -7.63 5.41
N THR A 135 -5.88 -7.31 4.13
CA THR A 135 -6.10 -5.92 3.65
C THR A 135 -7.36 -5.30 4.27
N SER A 136 -8.45 -6.07 4.40
CA SER A 136 -9.68 -5.62 5.04
C SER A 136 -9.51 -5.39 6.54
N GLY A 137 -8.76 -6.27 7.22
CA GLY A 137 -8.42 -6.10 8.63
C GLY A 137 -7.58 -4.84 8.87
N ILE A 138 -6.59 -4.59 8.01
CA ILE A 138 -5.79 -3.36 8.03
C ILE A 138 -6.67 -2.12 7.82
N ALA A 139 -7.61 -2.17 6.87
CA ALA A 139 -8.53 -1.05 6.62
C ALA A 139 -9.34 -0.69 7.88
N LEU A 140 -9.81 -1.71 8.62
CA LEU A 140 -10.47 -1.51 9.91
C LEU A 140 -9.52 -0.92 10.96
N THR A 141 -8.30 -1.43 11.07
CA THR A 141 -7.28 -0.93 12.01
C THR A 141 -6.95 0.54 11.75
N ILE A 142 -6.79 0.94 10.47
CA ILE A 142 -6.59 2.34 10.09
C ILE A 142 -7.80 3.19 10.51
N ALA A 143 -9.02 2.74 10.19
CA ALA A 143 -10.22 3.48 10.54
C ALA A 143 -10.32 3.69 12.06
N ILE A 144 -10.14 2.63 12.86
CA ILE A 144 -10.13 2.72 14.33
C ILE A 144 -9.01 3.66 14.81
N GLY A 145 -7.82 3.58 14.21
CA GLY A 145 -6.69 4.44 14.55
C GLY A 145 -6.93 5.94 14.32
N GLN A 146 -7.83 6.29 13.39
CA GLN A 146 -8.12 7.68 13.03
C GLN A 146 -9.31 8.29 13.77
N ILE A 147 -9.99 7.54 14.64
CA ILE A 147 -11.16 8.05 15.39
C ILE A 147 -10.80 9.29 16.22
N ASP A 148 -9.64 9.28 16.91
CA ASP A 148 -9.20 10.43 17.71
C ASP A 148 -9.02 11.69 16.85
N ASN A 149 -8.31 11.58 15.75
CA ASN A 149 -8.09 12.70 14.82
C ASN A 149 -9.40 13.19 14.20
N PHE A 150 -10.33 12.27 13.91
CA PHE A 150 -11.65 12.61 13.38
C PHE A 150 -12.50 13.38 14.38
N LEU A 151 -12.51 12.93 15.64
CA LEU A 151 -13.26 13.57 16.73
C LEU A 151 -12.51 14.78 17.35
N GLY A 152 -11.27 15.01 16.97
CA GLY A 152 -10.42 16.07 17.55
C GLY A 152 -10.13 15.86 19.01
N ILE A 153 -10.01 14.63 19.47
CA ILE A 153 -9.75 14.22 20.86
C ILE A 153 -8.40 13.51 20.98
N SER A 154 -7.91 13.36 22.20
CA SER A 154 -6.73 12.57 22.50
C SER A 154 -7.08 11.53 23.55
N THR A 155 -7.03 10.25 23.18
CA THR A 155 -7.24 9.11 24.10
C THR A 155 -5.92 8.46 24.48
N PRO A 156 -5.85 7.71 25.58
CA PRO A 156 -4.67 6.94 25.95
C PRO A 156 -4.27 5.97 24.83
N LYS A 157 -2.97 5.86 24.59
CA LYS A 157 -2.45 4.93 23.59
C LYS A 157 -2.72 3.49 24.00
N LYS A 158 -3.24 2.69 23.10
CA LYS A 158 -3.49 1.25 23.25
C LYS A 158 -2.75 0.49 22.17
N ASP A 159 -2.19 -0.67 22.53
CA ASP A 159 -1.37 -1.45 21.60
C ASP A 159 -2.18 -2.15 20.51
N ARG A 160 -3.48 -2.42 20.74
CA ARG A 160 -4.33 -3.14 19.80
C ARG A 160 -5.54 -2.31 19.38
N ALA A 161 -5.93 -2.46 18.12
CA ALA A 161 -7.10 -1.76 17.58
C ALA A 161 -8.39 -2.08 18.34
N LEU A 162 -8.60 -3.36 18.75
CA LEU A 162 -9.75 -3.74 19.55
C LEU A 162 -9.75 -3.12 20.94
N GLU A 163 -8.59 -3.03 21.60
CA GLU A 163 -8.47 -2.39 22.92
C GLU A 163 -8.76 -0.88 22.80
N LYS A 164 -8.29 -0.25 21.73
CA LYS A 164 -8.61 1.15 21.44
C LYS A 164 -10.10 1.35 21.20
N LEU A 165 -10.71 0.48 20.41
CA LEU A 165 -12.16 0.52 20.15
C LEU A 165 -12.97 0.30 21.44
N ALA A 166 -12.59 -0.66 22.27
CA ALA A 166 -13.23 -0.91 23.57
C ALA A 166 -13.09 0.29 24.50
N GLY A 167 -11.94 0.96 24.52
CA GLY A 167 -11.68 2.15 25.32
C GLY A 167 -12.69 3.28 25.09
N TYR A 168 -13.17 3.46 23.85
CA TYR A 168 -14.21 4.47 23.56
C TYR A 168 -15.56 4.19 24.25
N PHE A 169 -15.81 2.98 24.68
CA PHE A 169 -17.06 2.58 25.36
C PHE A 169 -16.89 2.40 26.86
N THR A 170 -15.65 2.20 27.34
CA THR A 170 -15.37 1.88 28.75
C THR A 170 -14.73 3.02 29.52
N GLU A 171 -14.09 3.97 28.83
CA GLU A 171 -13.39 5.10 29.44
C GLU A 171 -14.14 6.41 29.16
N PRO A 172 -14.05 7.42 30.06
CA PRO A 172 -14.66 8.73 29.82
C PRO A 172 -13.97 9.40 28.64
N LEU A 173 -14.77 9.81 27.64
CA LEU A 173 -14.24 10.48 26.46
C LEU A 173 -13.98 11.97 26.76
N PRO A 174 -12.86 12.53 26.27
CA PRO A 174 -12.66 13.97 26.25
C PRO A 174 -13.75 14.68 25.42
N PRO A 175 -13.98 15.98 25.62
CA PRO A 175 -14.95 16.74 24.83
C PRO A 175 -14.62 16.67 23.32
N ILE A 176 -15.63 16.32 22.53
CA ILE A 176 -15.50 16.21 21.07
C ILE A 176 -15.36 17.62 20.48
N ASN A 177 -14.35 17.78 19.61
CA ASN A 177 -14.21 18.99 18.81
C ASN A 177 -15.05 18.88 17.54
N TRP A 178 -16.21 19.53 17.54
CA TRP A 178 -17.15 19.49 16.41
C TRP A 178 -16.59 20.14 15.14
N TRP A 179 -15.65 21.09 15.25
CA TRP A 179 -14.95 21.65 14.09
C TRP A 179 -14.04 20.62 13.43
N ALA A 180 -13.42 19.75 14.18
CA ALA A 180 -12.64 18.63 13.65
C ALA A 180 -13.54 17.65 12.88
N VAL A 181 -14.68 17.27 13.48
CA VAL A 181 -15.70 16.42 12.82
C VAL A 181 -16.21 17.05 11.52
N PHE A 182 -16.49 18.35 11.54
CA PHE A 182 -16.91 19.11 10.36
C PHE A 182 -15.85 19.06 9.27
N CYS A 183 -14.59 19.35 9.59
CA CYS A 183 -13.48 19.33 8.64
C CYS A 183 -13.30 17.94 8.01
N ALA A 184 -13.26 16.89 8.82
CA ALA A 184 -13.10 15.52 8.33
C ALA A 184 -14.28 15.09 7.43
N THR A 185 -15.51 15.44 7.85
CA THR A 185 -16.73 15.11 7.09
C THR A 185 -16.77 15.78 5.73
N ILE A 186 -16.40 17.07 5.63
CA ILE A 186 -16.32 17.78 4.34
C ILE A 186 -15.34 17.07 3.41
N VAL A 187 -14.15 16.70 3.88
CA VAL A 187 -13.17 15.97 3.07
C VAL A 187 -13.75 14.65 2.57
N MET A 188 -14.41 13.89 3.45
CA MET A 188 -15.06 12.62 3.07
C MET A 188 -16.14 12.84 2.00
N VAL A 189 -17.01 13.84 2.18
CA VAL A 189 -18.06 14.19 1.24
C VAL A 189 -17.48 14.58 -0.12
N VAL A 190 -16.47 15.44 -0.15
CA VAL A 190 -15.78 15.83 -1.39
C VAL A 190 -15.17 14.60 -2.08
N MET A 191 -14.46 13.74 -1.35
CA MET A 191 -13.83 12.55 -1.92
C MET A 191 -14.82 11.51 -2.46
N LEU A 192 -16.03 11.44 -1.91
CA LEU A 192 -17.06 10.47 -2.30
C LEU A 192 -18.00 11.01 -3.38
N LEU A 193 -18.39 12.30 -3.28
CA LEU A 193 -19.38 12.88 -4.18
C LEU A 193 -18.77 13.54 -5.41
N LEU A 194 -17.64 14.23 -5.28
CA LEU A 194 -17.04 14.97 -6.39
C LEU A 194 -16.80 14.11 -7.66
N PRO A 195 -16.33 12.83 -7.54
CA PRO A 195 -16.16 11.97 -8.72
C PRO A 195 -17.47 11.60 -9.42
N ARG A 196 -18.64 11.76 -8.75
CA ARG A 196 -19.95 11.49 -9.35
C ARG A 196 -20.42 12.65 -10.25
N PHE A 197 -19.97 13.88 -9.94
CA PHE A 197 -20.32 15.07 -10.70
C PHE A 197 -19.29 15.41 -11.78
N ILE A 198 -18.01 15.13 -11.51
CA ILE A 198 -16.91 15.42 -12.43
C ILE A 198 -16.27 14.09 -12.82
N ASN A 199 -16.62 13.61 -14.00
CA ASN A 199 -16.09 12.36 -14.55
C ASN A 199 -14.71 12.60 -15.22
N MET A 200 -13.70 12.98 -14.42
CA MET A 200 -12.32 13.17 -14.87
C MET A 200 -11.43 12.04 -14.33
N PRO A 201 -10.81 11.23 -15.20
CA PRO A 201 -9.83 10.25 -14.77
C PRO A 201 -8.67 10.93 -14.02
N GLY A 202 -8.36 10.45 -12.81
CA GLY A 202 -7.26 11.01 -12.02
C GLY A 202 -7.57 12.29 -11.24
N LEU A 203 -8.85 12.69 -11.12
CA LEU A 203 -9.25 13.85 -10.32
C LEU A 203 -8.71 13.74 -8.87
N PRO A 204 -7.87 14.68 -8.39
CA PRO A 204 -7.24 14.61 -7.07
C PRO A 204 -8.21 15.03 -5.96
N THR A 205 -9.29 14.26 -5.76
CA THR A 205 -10.37 14.59 -4.83
C THR A 205 -9.91 14.78 -3.39
N ALA A 206 -8.89 14.03 -2.96
CA ALA A 206 -8.30 14.18 -1.63
C ALA A 206 -7.62 15.55 -1.49
N LEU A 207 -6.82 15.97 -2.48
CA LEU A 207 -6.17 17.28 -2.48
C LEU A 207 -7.21 18.42 -2.47
N ILE A 208 -8.23 18.30 -3.30
CA ILE A 208 -9.32 19.30 -3.38
C ILE A 208 -10.03 19.40 -2.03
N GLY A 209 -10.40 18.28 -1.42
CA GLY A 209 -11.07 18.26 -0.12
C GLY A 209 -10.20 18.85 0.99
N VAL A 210 -8.92 18.46 1.04
CA VAL A 210 -7.96 18.99 2.03
C VAL A 210 -7.73 20.48 1.82
N ALA A 211 -7.50 20.94 0.58
CA ALA A 211 -7.29 22.35 0.28
C ALA A 211 -8.51 23.21 0.64
N LEU A 212 -9.72 22.72 0.32
CA LEU A 212 -10.99 23.41 0.67
C LEU A 212 -11.10 23.57 2.18
N VAL A 213 -10.93 22.49 2.94
CA VAL A 213 -11.05 22.51 4.40
C VAL A 213 -9.95 23.34 5.05
N THR A 214 -8.74 23.29 4.51
CA THR A 214 -7.63 24.13 5.00
C THR A 214 -7.95 25.62 4.79
N ALA A 215 -8.47 25.99 3.63
CA ALA A 215 -8.88 27.37 3.34
C ALA A 215 -10.01 27.83 4.29
N ILE A 216 -11.01 26.98 4.52
CA ILE A 216 -12.11 27.25 5.45
C ILE A 216 -11.58 27.40 6.88
N SER A 217 -10.78 26.43 7.37
CA SER A 217 -10.25 26.43 8.71
C SER A 217 -9.38 27.64 8.99
N TRP A 218 -8.50 27.98 8.04
CA TRP A 218 -7.63 29.17 8.18
C TRP A 218 -8.41 30.49 8.04
N GLY A 219 -9.32 30.57 7.06
CA GLY A 219 -10.09 31.79 6.80
C GLY A 219 -11.08 32.16 7.92
N PHE A 220 -11.68 31.18 8.57
CA PHE A 220 -12.61 31.36 9.68
C PHE A 220 -11.97 31.22 11.07
N GLY A 221 -10.66 30.95 11.14
CA GLY A 221 -9.96 30.77 12.41
C GLY A 221 -10.52 29.64 13.28
N LEU A 222 -10.89 28.49 12.65
CA LEU A 222 -11.47 27.38 13.39
C LEU A 222 -10.43 26.78 14.35
N ASP A 223 -10.87 26.50 15.57
CA ASP A 223 -10.03 25.85 16.59
C ASP A 223 -9.90 24.35 16.30
N VAL A 224 -9.00 24.01 15.39
CA VAL A 224 -8.67 22.64 15.00
C VAL A 224 -7.16 22.42 15.00
N HIS A 225 -6.74 21.24 15.43
CA HIS A 225 -5.32 20.92 15.44
C HIS A 225 -4.78 20.80 14.02
N ALA A 226 -3.75 21.59 13.68
CA ALA A 226 -3.08 21.54 12.38
C ALA A 226 -1.82 20.67 12.45
N ILE A 227 -1.32 20.23 11.30
CA ILE A 227 -0.12 19.37 11.20
C ILE A 227 1.18 20.10 11.63
N GLY A 228 1.15 21.42 11.68
CA GLY A 228 2.29 22.23 12.09
C GLY A 228 3.30 22.49 10.96
N ALA A 229 4.38 23.20 11.29
CA ALA A 229 5.40 23.58 10.32
C ALA A 229 6.07 22.36 9.69
N LEU A 230 6.11 22.32 8.37
CA LEU A 230 6.87 21.30 7.62
C LEU A 230 8.28 21.83 7.35
N PRO A 231 9.32 21.01 7.60
CA PRO A 231 10.69 21.37 7.27
C PRO A 231 10.84 21.51 5.75
N GLN A 232 11.55 22.56 5.32
CA GLN A 232 11.90 22.78 3.92
C GLN A 232 13.16 21.98 3.52
N SER A 233 13.27 20.75 4.01
CA SER A 233 14.40 19.86 3.77
C SER A 233 13.92 18.45 3.59
N ILE A 234 14.55 17.70 2.68
CA ILE A 234 14.36 16.25 2.55
C ILE A 234 15.06 15.50 3.68
N LEU A 235 16.15 16.07 4.20
CA LEU A 235 16.89 15.53 5.32
C LEU A 235 16.27 16.06 6.61
N LEU A 236 15.49 15.22 7.28
CA LEU A 236 14.84 15.59 8.54
C LEU A 236 15.87 15.58 9.67
N ASP A 237 15.65 16.42 10.68
CA ASP A 237 16.49 16.48 11.89
C ASP A 237 16.41 15.14 12.63
N ASP A 238 15.19 14.64 12.82
CA ASP A 238 14.93 13.31 13.34
C ASP A 238 15.06 12.27 12.23
N ARG A 239 16.16 11.52 12.23
CA ARG A 239 16.50 10.48 11.27
C ARG A 239 17.33 9.37 11.88
N LEU A 240 17.44 8.25 11.16
CA LEU A 240 18.31 7.16 11.59
C LEU A 240 19.77 7.59 11.55
N THR A 241 20.40 7.54 12.72
CA THR A 241 21.85 7.60 12.89
C THR A 241 22.28 6.31 13.57
N LEU A 242 23.11 5.49 12.89
CA LEU A 242 23.52 4.20 13.43
C LEU A 242 24.39 4.38 14.68
N GLN A 243 24.04 3.67 15.74
CA GLN A 243 24.76 3.65 17.02
C GLN A 243 25.02 2.19 17.43
N THR A 244 26.06 1.98 18.22
CA THR A 244 26.38 0.63 18.72
C THR A 244 25.29 0.02 19.60
N SER A 245 24.48 0.86 20.25
CA SER A 245 23.31 0.42 21.03
C SER A 245 22.18 -0.20 20.20
N ASP A 246 22.16 0.01 18.89
CA ASP A 246 21.08 -0.47 18.01
C ASP A 246 21.04 -1.99 17.90
N TRP A 247 22.17 -2.67 18.13
CA TRP A 247 22.24 -4.14 18.15
C TRP A 247 21.36 -4.77 19.23
N HIS A 248 21.20 -4.13 20.38
CA HIS A 248 20.35 -4.65 21.47
C HIS A 248 18.86 -4.56 21.11
N ILE A 249 18.48 -3.54 20.36
CA ILE A 249 17.09 -3.33 19.91
C ILE A 249 16.80 -4.20 18.66
N ALA A 250 17.80 -4.44 17.81
CA ALA A 250 17.63 -5.17 16.56
C ALA A 250 17.04 -6.58 16.76
N ASN A 251 17.44 -7.29 17.83
CA ASN A 251 16.88 -8.62 18.12
C ASN A 251 15.37 -8.57 18.42
N GLN A 252 14.90 -7.52 19.10
CA GLN A 252 13.48 -7.34 19.41
C GLN A 252 12.69 -6.94 18.15
N LEU A 253 13.36 -6.29 17.21
CA LEU A 253 12.77 -5.81 15.95
C LEU A 253 12.82 -6.84 14.82
N LEU A 254 13.37 -8.03 15.03
CA LEU A 254 13.49 -9.04 13.98
C LEU A 254 12.14 -9.46 13.43
N MET A 255 11.17 -9.79 14.29
CA MET A 255 9.82 -10.15 13.86
C MET A 255 9.05 -8.98 13.20
N PRO A 256 9.03 -7.77 13.77
CA PRO A 256 8.55 -6.58 13.07
C PRO A 256 9.19 -6.37 11.70
N ALA A 257 10.51 -6.52 11.57
CA ALA A 257 11.22 -6.36 10.30
C ALA A 257 10.82 -7.42 9.25
N ILE A 258 10.66 -8.68 9.68
CA ILE A 258 10.13 -9.76 8.81
C ILE A 258 8.72 -9.40 8.32
N THR A 259 7.87 -8.88 9.20
CA THR A 259 6.50 -8.48 8.83
C THR A 259 6.51 -7.36 7.79
N ILE A 260 7.33 -6.31 8.00
CA ILE A 260 7.51 -5.22 7.03
C ILE A 260 8.03 -5.78 5.70
N ALA A 261 9.02 -6.67 5.73
CA ALA A 261 9.62 -7.24 4.53
C ALA A 261 8.62 -8.10 3.74
N MET A 262 7.86 -8.94 4.43
CA MET A 262 6.81 -9.76 3.80
C MET A 262 5.71 -8.88 3.20
N LEU A 263 5.16 -7.97 3.98
CA LEU A 263 4.10 -7.07 3.54
C LEU A 263 4.55 -6.19 2.36
N GLY A 264 5.71 -5.56 2.49
CA GLY A 264 6.30 -4.73 1.44
C GLY A 264 6.55 -5.50 0.14
N SER A 265 7.05 -6.75 0.24
CA SER A 265 7.22 -7.62 -0.91
C SER A 265 5.89 -7.98 -1.56
N ILE A 266 4.90 -8.41 -0.77
CA ILE A 266 3.57 -8.81 -1.27
C ILE A 266 2.88 -7.64 -1.96
N GLU A 267 2.77 -6.48 -1.31
CA GLU A 267 2.09 -5.29 -1.88
C GLU A 267 2.78 -4.85 -3.17
N SER A 268 4.11 -4.79 -3.18
CA SER A 268 4.86 -4.32 -4.35
C SER A 268 4.73 -5.27 -5.53
N LEU A 269 4.76 -6.57 -5.29
CA LEU A 269 4.59 -7.56 -6.36
C LEU A 269 3.15 -7.62 -6.86
N LEU A 270 2.14 -7.52 -5.99
CA LEU A 270 0.74 -7.42 -6.39
C LEU A 270 0.49 -6.15 -7.23
N CYS A 271 1.06 -5.02 -6.80
CA CYS A 271 0.98 -3.77 -7.56
C CYS A 271 1.59 -3.93 -8.97
N GLY A 272 2.77 -4.55 -9.07
CA GLY A 272 3.43 -4.83 -10.34
C GLY A 272 2.62 -5.74 -11.26
N ILE A 273 1.98 -6.79 -10.71
CA ILE A 273 1.10 -7.69 -11.47
C ILE A 273 -0.13 -6.92 -12.00
N VAL A 274 -0.78 -6.11 -11.16
CA VAL A 274 -1.93 -5.30 -11.55
C VAL A 274 -1.53 -4.30 -12.64
N ALA A 275 -0.44 -3.57 -12.45
CA ALA A 275 0.09 -2.61 -13.42
C ALA A 275 0.47 -3.31 -14.74
N GLY A 276 1.11 -4.47 -14.67
CA GLY A 276 1.45 -5.28 -15.84
C GLY A 276 0.21 -5.72 -16.65
N ARG A 277 -0.88 -6.09 -15.96
CA ARG A 277 -2.17 -6.43 -16.62
C ARG A 277 -2.82 -5.21 -17.27
N MET A 278 -2.79 -4.04 -16.61
CA MET A 278 -3.36 -2.80 -17.14
C MET A 278 -2.61 -2.31 -18.39
N THR A 279 -1.30 -2.49 -18.42
CA THR A 279 -0.41 -1.93 -19.43
C THR A 279 0.05 -2.94 -20.48
N LYS A 280 -0.21 -4.23 -20.25
CA LYS A 280 0.29 -5.37 -21.06
C LYS A 280 1.83 -5.37 -21.18
N ARG A 281 2.53 -4.84 -20.19
CA ARG A 281 4.00 -4.78 -20.17
C ARG A 281 4.59 -5.83 -19.22
N PRO A 282 5.80 -6.34 -19.52
CA PRO A 282 6.45 -7.31 -18.66
C PRO A 282 6.81 -6.69 -17.31
N PHE A 283 6.74 -7.51 -16.26
CA PHE A 283 7.07 -7.18 -14.90
C PHE A 283 8.25 -8.02 -14.41
N ALA A 284 9.33 -7.36 -14.01
CA ALA A 284 10.54 -8.00 -13.51
C ALA A 284 10.49 -8.11 -11.98
N VAL A 285 9.92 -9.21 -11.47
CA VAL A 285 9.63 -9.48 -10.06
C VAL A 285 10.85 -9.27 -9.15
N ASN A 286 11.99 -9.86 -9.48
CA ASN A 286 13.19 -9.78 -8.63
C ASN A 286 13.81 -8.38 -8.67
N GLN A 287 13.81 -7.72 -9.84
CA GLN A 287 14.29 -6.35 -9.97
C GLN A 287 13.45 -5.38 -9.13
N GLU A 288 12.15 -5.61 -9.05
CA GLU A 288 11.26 -4.81 -8.20
C GLU A 288 11.64 -4.94 -6.72
N LEU A 289 11.85 -6.17 -6.24
CA LEU A 289 12.26 -6.39 -4.85
C LEU A 289 13.64 -5.79 -4.54
N ILE A 290 14.58 -5.83 -5.50
CA ILE A 290 15.87 -5.15 -5.35
C ILE A 290 15.67 -3.65 -5.15
N ALA A 291 14.82 -3.03 -5.97
CA ALA A 291 14.53 -1.59 -5.87
C ALA A 291 13.84 -1.23 -4.55
N GLN A 292 12.83 -2.00 -4.16
CA GLN A 292 12.12 -1.83 -2.89
C GLN A 292 13.08 -1.98 -1.69
N GLY A 293 13.97 -2.97 -1.74
CA GLY A 293 14.99 -3.18 -0.72
C GLY A 293 15.94 -1.99 -0.60
N ILE A 294 16.50 -1.51 -1.72
CA ILE A 294 17.40 -0.35 -1.74
C ILE A 294 16.69 0.90 -1.21
N GLY A 295 15.46 1.16 -1.65
CA GLY A 295 14.67 2.30 -1.18
C GLY A 295 14.47 2.25 0.33
N ASN A 296 14.04 1.11 0.88
CA ASN A 296 13.79 0.94 2.31
C ASN A 296 15.06 0.95 3.17
N ILE A 297 16.23 0.65 2.60
CA ILE A 297 17.53 0.85 3.27
C ILE A 297 17.84 2.36 3.39
N ILE A 298 17.60 3.14 2.35
CA ILE A 298 18.00 4.55 2.27
C ILE A 298 17.04 5.47 3.03
N ILE A 299 15.73 5.26 2.89
CA ILE A 299 14.68 6.14 3.42
C ILE A 299 14.84 6.47 4.91
N PRO A 300 15.16 5.54 5.83
CA PRO A 300 15.32 5.84 7.25
C PRO A 300 16.41 6.86 7.57
N PHE A 301 17.50 6.91 6.78
CA PHE A 301 18.58 7.89 6.96
C PHE A 301 18.18 9.33 6.63
N PHE A 302 17.02 9.52 6.02
CA PHE A 302 16.41 10.82 5.75
C PHE A 302 15.25 11.13 6.71
N GLY A 303 14.94 10.21 7.65
CA GLY A 303 13.84 10.35 8.60
C GLY A 303 12.49 9.88 8.06
N GLY A 304 12.47 9.23 6.89
CA GLY A 304 11.27 8.67 6.31
C GLY A 304 10.85 7.35 6.96
N VAL A 305 9.62 6.93 6.67
CA VAL A 305 9.05 5.64 7.08
C VAL A 305 9.18 4.59 5.97
N PRO A 306 9.16 3.29 6.27
CA PRO A 306 9.17 2.24 5.25
C PRO A 306 8.13 2.43 4.16
N ALA A 307 8.54 2.17 2.92
CA ALA A 307 7.76 2.35 1.70
C ALA A 307 7.38 1.01 1.06
N THR A 308 6.29 1.03 0.30
CA THR A 308 5.91 -0.05 -0.62
C THR A 308 5.16 0.53 -1.82
N ALA A 309 4.91 -0.27 -2.84
CA ALA A 309 4.15 0.17 -4.00
C ALA A 309 2.66 0.32 -3.69
N ALA A 310 2.04 1.34 -4.25
CA ALA A 310 0.63 1.65 -4.03
C ALA A 310 -0.20 1.43 -5.30
N ILE A 311 -1.06 0.40 -5.30
CA ILE A 311 -1.92 0.04 -6.44
C ILE A 311 -2.79 1.23 -6.88
N ALA A 312 -3.40 1.94 -5.95
CA ALA A 312 -4.28 3.07 -6.27
C ALA A 312 -3.53 4.20 -6.99
N ARG A 313 -2.35 4.61 -6.49
CA ARG A 313 -1.52 5.65 -7.11
C ARG A 313 -0.98 5.21 -8.46
N THR A 314 -0.53 3.96 -8.57
CA THR A 314 -0.07 3.36 -9.82
C THR A 314 -1.19 3.33 -10.87
N SER A 315 -2.41 2.94 -10.48
CA SER A 315 -3.56 2.94 -11.38
C SER A 315 -3.93 4.35 -11.87
N VAL A 316 -3.77 5.37 -11.02
CA VAL A 316 -3.96 6.78 -11.42
C VAL A 316 -2.94 7.17 -12.48
N GLY A 317 -1.66 6.86 -12.27
CA GLY A 317 -0.58 7.15 -13.23
C GLY A 317 -0.83 6.50 -14.60
N VAL A 318 -1.20 5.23 -14.61
CA VAL A 318 -1.54 4.50 -15.85
C VAL A 318 -2.74 5.13 -16.56
N LYS A 319 -3.84 5.43 -15.83
CA LYS A 319 -5.05 6.04 -16.40
C LYS A 319 -4.84 7.48 -16.88
N ALA A 320 -3.88 8.20 -16.28
CA ALA A 320 -3.49 9.55 -16.70
C ALA A 320 -2.57 9.58 -17.93
N GLY A 321 -2.26 8.41 -18.51
CA GLY A 321 -1.48 8.31 -19.73
C GLY A 321 0.02 8.11 -19.54
N GLY A 322 0.43 7.71 -18.34
CA GLY A 322 1.83 7.37 -18.05
C GLY A 322 2.34 6.19 -18.86
N VAL A 323 3.55 6.28 -19.35
CA VAL A 323 4.16 5.30 -20.28
C VAL A 323 5.40 4.66 -19.71
N THR A 324 6.20 5.38 -18.91
CA THR A 324 7.50 4.91 -18.41
C THR A 324 7.66 5.16 -16.91
N ARG A 325 8.77 4.71 -16.35
CA ARG A 325 9.18 4.99 -14.96
C ARG A 325 9.39 6.47 -14.66
N LEU A 326 9.50 7.33 -15.69
CA LEU A 326 9.56 8.77 -15.49
C LEU A 326 8.32 9.32 -14.77
N VAL A 327 7.17 8.67 -14.86
CA VAL A 327 5.99 9.02 -14.08
C VAL A 327 6.31 9.09 -12.58
N SER A 328 7.01 8.07 -12.03
CA SER A 328 7.39 8.03 -10.63
C SER A 328 8.44 9.10 -10.27
N ILE A 329 9.40 9.31 -11.15
CA ILE A 329 10.44 10.33 -10.96
C ILE A 329 9.84 11.75 -11.01
N LEU A 330 8.99 12.03 -12.00
CA LEU A 330 8.31 13.32 -12.14
C LEU A 330 7.31 13.57 -11.01
N HIS A 331 6.61 12.54 -10.55
CA HIS A 331 5.80 12.60 -9.34
C HIS A 331 6.62 13.02 -8.12
N ALA A 332 7.77 12.37 -7.89
CA ALA A 332 8.65 12.69 -6.77
C ALA A 332 9.22 14.12 -6.88
N ALA A 333 9.61 14.53 -8.09
CA ALA A 333 10.07 15.91 -8.35
C ALA A 333 8.96 16.94 -8.08
N ALA A 334 7.72 16.64 -8.49
CA ALA A 334 6.57 17.51 -8.24
C ALA A 334 6.25 17.62 -6.74
N LEU A 335 6.33 16.52 -5.99
CA LEU A 335 6.19 16.54 -4.53
C LEU A 335 7.30 17.37 -3.88
N LEU A 336 8.54 17.18 -4.29
CA LEU A 336 9.70 17.92 -3.79
C LEU A 336 9.53 19.43 -4.00
N ILE A 337 9.20 19.85 -5.23
CA ILE A 337 8.90 21.23 -5.55
C ILE A 337 7.72 21.74 -4.71
N GLY A 338 6.66 20.94 -4.60
CA GLY A 338 5.50 21.27 -3.78
C GLY A 338 5.84 21.54 -2.32
N VAL A 339 6.72 20.75 -1.72
CA VAL A 339 7.20 20.98 -0.35
C VAL A 339 7.92 22.30 -0.21
N PHE A 340 8.89 22.58 -1.10
CA PHE A 340 9.65 23.81 -1.02
C PHE A 340 8.80 25.08 -1.14
N PHE A 341 7.82 25.08 -2.05
CA PHE A 341 7.01 26.27 -2.30
C PHE A 341 5.79 26.38 -1.38
N PHE A 342 5.21 25.28 -0.93
CA PHE A 342 3.94 25.26 -0.21
C PHE A 342 4.04 24.76 1.25
N ALA A 343 5.26 24.56 1.79
CA ALA A 343 5.45 24.06 3.16
C ALA A 343 4.66 24.86 4.20
N SER A 344 4.66 26.20 4.10
CA SER A 344 3.92 27.09 5.00
C SER A 344 2.40 26.84 4.93
N ILE A 345 1.84 26.67 3.71
CA ILE A 345 0.41 26.42 3.52
C ILE A 345 0.04 25.01 4.00
N LEU A 346 0.87 24.03 3.69
CA LEU A 346 0.69 22.65 4.12
C LEU A 346 0.67 22.52 5.65
N GLY A 347 1.43 23.35 6.35
CA GLY A 347 1.43 23.38 7.82
C GLY A 347 0.07 23.70 8.45
N HIS A 348 -0.81 24.39 7.75
CA HIS A 348 -2.15 24.74 8.23
C HIS A 348 -3.21 23.65 7.99
N ILE A 349 -2.84 22.52 7.37
CA ILE A 349 -3.77 21.42 7.13
C ILE A 349 -4.26 20.85 8.47
N PRO A 350 -5.58 20.80 8.74
CA PRO A 350 -6.12 20.15 9.93
C PRO A 350 -5.82 18.65 9.95
N THR A 351 -5.40 18.12 11.09
CA THR A 351 -5.19 16.67 11.25
C THR A 351 -6.49 15.88 11.01
N ALA A 352 -7.63 16.47 11.36
CA ALA A 352 -8.95 15.94 11.07
C ALA A 352 -9.22 15.78 9.56
N ALA A 353 -8.71 16.71 8.72
CA ALA A 353 -8.80 16.57 7.28
C ALA A 353 -8.06 15.32 6.77
N LEU A 354 -6.87 15.04 7.31
CA LEU A 354 -6.11 13.83 7.00
C LEU A 354 -6.83 12.57 7.49
N ALA A 355 -7.50 12.61 8.64
CA ALA A 355 -8.33 11.52 9.12
C ALA A 355 -9.49 11.24 8.14
N GLY A 356 -10.16 12.27 7.62
CA GLY A 356 -11.18 12.12 6.57
C GLY A 356 -10.65 11.42 5.31
N VAL A 357 -9.44 11.81 4.87
CA VAL A 357 -8.76 11.13 3.75
C VAL A 357 -8.53 9.66 4.05
N LEU A 358 -8.05 9.33 5.26
CA LEU A 358 -7.72 7.98 5.67
C LEU A 358 -8.96 7.10 5.82
N PHE A 359 -10.09 7.63 6.32
CA PHE A 359 -11.36 6.88 6.37
C PHE A 359 -11.83 6.47 4.98
N VAL A 360 -11.84 7.40 4.01
CA VAL A 360 -12.23 7.08 2.63
C VAL A 360 -11.22 6.11 1.99
N THR A 361 -9.94 6.26 2.30
CA THR A 361 -8.89 5.37 1.78
C THR A 361 -9.04 3.97 2.36
N ALA A 362 -9.28 3.83 3.68
CA ALA A 362 -9.56 2.56 4.33
C ALA A 362 -10.78 1.85 3.70
N TRP A 363 -11.86 2.60 3.45
CA TRP A 363 -13.01 2.05 2.74
C TRP A 363 -12.66 1.53 1.34
N ARG A 364 -11.85 2.28 0.58
CA ARG A 364 -11.42 1.92 -0.78
C ARG A 364 -10.38 0.80 -0.84
N MET A 365 -9.65 0.54 0.26
CA MET A 365 -8.70 -0.56 0.36
C MET A 365 -9.38 -1.93 0.36
N ASN A 366 -10.64 -2.00 0.75
CA ASN A 366 -11.38 -3.25 0.70
C ASN A 366 -11.62 -3.67 -0.75
N GLU A 367 -11.31 -4.93 -1.05
CA GLU A 367 -11.57 -5.54 -2.35
C GLU A 367 -13.04 -5.99 -2.45
N TRP A 368 -13.97 -5.03 -2.46
CA TRP A 368 -15.41 -5.31 -2.44
C TRP A 368 -15.87 -6.29 -3.51
N HIS A 369 -15.29 -6.21 -4.71
CA HIS A 369 -15.61 -7.13 -5.81
C HIS A 369 -15.20 -8.56 -5.49
N THR A 370 -14.02 -8.77 -4.90
CA THR A 370 -13.51 -10.09 -4.49
C THR A 370 -14.36 -10.66 -3.36
N ILE A 371 -14.72 -9.83 -2.37
CA ILE A 371 -15.59 -10.23 -1.24
C ILE A 371 -16.99 -10.63 -1.76
N GLN A 372 -17.58 -9.82 -2.65
CA GLN A 372 -18.86 -10.13 -3.29
C GLN A 372 -18.80 -11.41 -4.13
N PHE A 373 -17.68 -11.62 -4.83
CA PHE A 373 -17.46 -12.84 -5.60
C PHE A 373 -17.47 -14.07 -4.70
N TYR A 374 -16.74 -14.08 -3.58
CA TYR A 374 -16.76 -15.18 -2.62
C TYR A 374 -18.16 -15.45 -2.09
N TRP A 375 -18.92 -14.40 -1.77
CA TRP A 375 -20.28 -14.51 -1.27
C TRP A 375 -21.25 -15.07 -2.30
N ARG A 376 -21.26 -14.52 -3.51
CA ARG A 376 -22.17 -14.92 -4.59
C ARG A 376 -21.96 -16.37 -5.04
N HIS A 377 -20.69 -16.80 -5.12
CA HIS A 377 -20.33 -18.14 -5.54
C HIS A 377 -20.30 -19.14 -4.37
N ARG A 378 -20.71 -18.72 -3.18
CA ARG A 378 -20.75 -19.55 -1.97
C ARG A 378 -19.44 -20.29 -1.68
N LEU A 379 -18.30 -19.65 -1.92
CA LEU A 379 -16.97 -20.22 -1.71
C LEU A 379 -16.65 -20.24 -0.20
N LYS A 380 -17.24 -21.19 0.53
CA LYS A 380 -17.19 -21.30 1.99
C LYS A 380 -15.76 -21.28 2.56
N GLY A 381 -14.83 -22.00 1.92
CA GLY A 381 -13.42 -22.04 2.31
C GLY A 381 -12.75 -20.67 2.18
N ALA A 382 -12.93 -20.00 1.04
CA ALA A 382 -12.38 -18.64 0.81
C ALA A 382 -12.97 -17.63 1.78
N MET A 383 -14.28 -17.69 2.05
CA MET A 383 -14.93 -16.80 3.02
C MET A 383 -14.46 -17.04 4.45
N ALA A 384 -14.30 -18.32 4.84
CA ALA A 384 -13.78 -18.65 6.18
C ALA A 384 -12.34 -18.15 6.35
N THR A 385 -11.46 -18.39 5.36
CA THR A 385 -10.09 -17.86 5.36
C THR A 385 -10.08 -16.33 5.45
N PHE A 386 -10.88 -15.66 4.61
CA PHE A 386 -11.05 -14.21 4.63
C PHE A 386 -11.45 -13.70 6.03
N ALA A 387 -12.51 -14.26 6.62
CA ALA A 387 -13.02 -13.83 7.91
C ALA A 387 -12.01 -14.08 9.04
N ILE A 388 -11.40 -15.28 9.08
CA ILE A 388 -10.37 -15.62 10.08
C ILE A 388 -9.20 -14.65 9.99
N THR A 389 -8.68 -14.40 8.77
CA THR A 389 -7.55 -13.50 8.59
C THR A 389 -7.90 -12.06 8.94
N MET A 390 -9.09 -11.57 8.55
CA MET A 390 -9.57 -10.23 8.89
C MET A 390 -9.69 -10.03 10.40
N ILE A 391 -10.33 -10.98 11.10
CA ILE A 391 -10.50 -10.92 12.55
C ILE A 391 -9.14 -11.01 13.25
N ALA A 392 -8.27 -11.93 12.81
CA ALA A 392 -6.93 -12.06 13.36
C ALA A 392 -6.12 -10.76 13.20
N THR A 393 -6.25 -10.06 12.05
CA THR A 393 -5.56 -8.80 11.78
C THR A 393 -5.97 -7.68 12.73
N VAL A 394 -7.23 -7.63 13.12
CA VAL A 394 -7.75 -6.61 14.06
C VAL A 394 -7.49 -6.97 15.52
N ALA A 395 -7.51 -8.28 15.84
CA ALA A 395 -7.45 -8.78 17.21
C ALA A 395 -6.05 -9.12 17.72
N LEU A 396 -5.15 -9.52 16.81
CA LEU A 396 -3.79 -9.97 17.10
C LEU A 396 -2.76 -9.00 16.50
N ASP A 397 -1.49 -9.33 16.68
CA ASP A 397 -0.42 -8.66 15.92
C ASP A 397 -0.49 -9.04 14.44
N LEU A 398 -0.14 -8.10 13.56
CA LEU A 398 -0.20 -8.29 12.11
C LEU A 398 0.64 -9.48 11.62
N THR A 399 1.76 -9.76 12.29
CA THR A 399 2.60 -10.96 11.99
C THR A 399 1.84 -12.24 12.29
N GLN A 400 1.22 -12.31 13.47
CA GLN A 400 0.42 -13.46 13.88
C GLN A 400 -0.79 -13.65 12.97
N ALA A 401 -1.42 -12.56 12.55
CA ALA A 401 -2.57 -12.60 11.64
C ALA A 401 -2.23 -13.23 10.28
N ILE A 402 -1.08 -12.89 9.71
CA ILE A 402 -0.61 -13.51 8.43
C ILE A 402 -0.37 -15.01 8.64
N ILE A 403 0.29 -15.39 9.73
CA ILE A 403 0.58 -16.80 10.06
C ILE A 403 -0.73 -17.58 10.25
N VAL A 404 -1.66 -17.05 11.05
CA VAL A 404 -2.98 -17.67 11.27
C VAL A 404 -3.76 -17.80 9.97
N GLY A 405 -3.79 -16.74 9.15
CA GLY A 405 -4.43 -16.77 7.85
C GLY A 405 -3.83 -17.81 6.89
N PHE A 406 -2.51 -17.91 6.85
CA PHE A 406 -1.81 -18.91 6.04
C PHE A 406 -2.10 -20.33 6.51
N ILE A 407 -2.01 -20.60 7.81
CA ILE A 407 -2.32 -21.91 8.40
C ILE A 407 -3.79 -22.28 8.13
N ALA A 408 -4.72 -21.37 8.37
CA ALA A 408 -6.13 -21.59 8.10
C ALA A 408 -6.37 -21.92 6.62
N SER A 409 -5.74 -21.17 5.71
CA SER A 409 -5.85 -21.43 4.28
C SER A 409 -5.26 -22.79 3.89
N ALA A 410 -4.11 -23.16 4.44
CA ALA A 410 -3.47 -24.46 4.17
C ALA A 410 -4.35 -25.61 4.65
N ILE A 411 -4.94 -25.53 5.83
CA ILE A 411 -5.85 -26.56 6.37
C ILE A 411 -7.09 -26.69 5.49
N LEU A 412 -7.70 -25.58 5.11
CA LEU A 412 -8.91 -25.60 4.25
C LEU A 412 -8.60 -26.13 2.84
N PHE A 413 -7.44 -25.79 2.30
CA PHE A 413 -6.97 -26.30 1.01
C PHE A 413 -6.73 -27.81 1.04
N LEU A 414 -6.05 -28.34 2.06
CA LEU A 414 -5.84 -29.77 2.27
C LEU A 414 -7.17 -30.52 2.42
N ASN A 415 -8.11 -29.98 3.18
CA ASN A 415 -9.43 -30.55 3.33
C ASN A 415 -10.24 -30.53 2.01
N GLN A 416 -10.03 -29.55 1.16
CA GLN A 416 -10.66 -29.50 -0.17
C GLN A 416 -10.07 -30.53 -1.12
N ILE A 417 -8.75 -30.68 -1.14
CA ILE A 417 -8.06 -31.72 -1.97
C ILE A 417 -8.45 -33.11 -1.51
N SER A 418 -8.54 -33.37 -0.21
CA SER A 418 -8.92 -34.71 0.31
C SER A 418 -10.33 -35.15 -0.09
N ARG A 419 -11.16 -34.24 -0.61
CA ARG A 419 -12.53 -34.51 -1.08
C ARG A 419 -12.63 -34.61 -2.59
N VAL A 420 -11.52 -34.50 -3.33
CA VAL A 420 -11.53 -34.63 -4.79
C VAL A 420 -11.66 -36.12 -5.10
N THR A 421 -12.79 -36.51 -5.64
CA THR A 421 -13.03 -37.82 -6.23
C THR A 421 -12.75 -37.74 -7.71
N VAL A 422 -11.80 -38.54 -8.20
CA VAL A 422 -11.55 -38.68 -9.65
C VAL A 422 -12.47 -39.73 -10.17
N GLU A 423 -13.50 -39.36 -10.92
CA GLU A 423 -14.40 -40.27 -11.61
C GLU A 423 -13.88 -40.45 -13.03
N VAL A 424 -13.44 -41.67 -13.36
CA VAL A 424 -12.99 -42.01 -14.70
C VAL A 424 -14.21 -42.43 -15.51
N VAL A 425 -14.69 -41.53 -16.36
CA VAL A 425 -15.81 -41.81 -17.28
C VAL A 425 -15.26 -42.14 -18.67
N PRO A 426 -15.69 -43.22 -19.30
CA PRO A 426 -15.29 -43.51 -20.68
C PRO A 426 -15.76 -42.41 -21.62
N VAL A 427 -14.84 -41.88 -22.42
CA VAL A 427 -15.14 -40.79 -23.37
C VAL A 427 -15.92 -41.38 -24.56
N ASP A 428 -17.14 -40.91 -24.77
CA ASP A 428 -17.87 -41.14 -26.02
C ASP A 428 -17.27 -40.26 -27.12
N TRP A 429 -16.34 -40.84 -27.86
CA TRP A 429 -15.63 -40.18 -28.95
C TRP A 429 -16.53 -39.69 -30.08
N GLN A 430 -17.68 -40.32 -30.31
CA GLN A 430 -18.63 -39.86 -31.33
C GLN A 430 -19.30 -38.54 -30.89
N ARG A 431 -19.52 -38.38 -29.62
CA ARG A 431 -20.06 -37.14 -29.04
C ARG A 431 -18.99 -36.05 -28.96
N ALA A 432 -17.75 -36.38 -28.61
CA ALA A 432 -16.62 -35.46 -28.56
C ALA A 432 -16.30 -34.88 -29.94
N ILE A 433 -16.28 -35.70 -30.99
CA ILE A 433 -16.05 -35.24 -32.37
C ILE A 433 -17.19 -34.31 -32.84
N ARG A 434 -18.44 -34.60 -32.49
CA ARG A 434 -19.57 -33.71 -32.79
C ARG A 434 -19.49 -32.35 -32.10
N LEU A 435 -18.77 -32.26 -30.98
CA LEU A 435 -18.52 -31.04 -30.22
C LEU A 435 -17.22 -30.32 -30.61
N GLY A 436 -16.52 -30.78 -31.66
CA GLY A 436 -15.34 -30.11 -32.23
C GLY A 436 -13.98 -30.58 -31.71
N ALA A 437 -13.90 -31.72 -31.02
CA ALA A 437 -12.62 -32.31 -30.64
C ALA A 437 -11.88 -32.88 -31.87
N ALA A 438 -10.60 -32.54 -32.03
CA ALA A 438 -9.79 -32.98 -33.15
C ALA A 438 -9.52 -34.51 -33.09
N PRO A 439 -9.55 -35.23 -34.22
CA PRO A 439 -9.30 -36.70 -34.29
C PRO A 439 -7.90 -37.15 -33.80
N GLU A 440 -6.94 -36.21 -33.75
CA GLU A 440 -5.55 -36.50 -33.37
C GLU A 440 -5.35 -36.73 -31.86
N GLU A 441 -6.35 -36.43 -31.02
CA GLU A 441 -6.27 -36.61 -29.57
C GLU A 441 -6.66 -38.02 -29.08
N ARG A 442 -6.84 -38.98 -29.96
CA ARG A 442 -7.23 -40.37 -29.61
C ARG A 442 -6.28 -41.11 -28.66
N GLY A 443 -5.11 -40.57 -28.35
CA GLY A 443 -4.11 -41.16 -27.45
C GLY A 443 -3.89 -40.44 -26.13
N ARG A 444 -4.55 -39.29 -25.89
CA ARG A 444 -4.39 -38.54 -24.63
C ARG A 444 -5.74 -38.53 -23.90
N ALA A 445 -5.76 -39.13 -22.72
CA ALA A 445 -6.93 -39.07 -21.86
C ALA A 445 -7.20 -37.58 -21.50
N ALA A 446 -8.20 -36.97 -22.13
CA ALA A 446 -8.69 -35.67 -21.74
C ALA A 446 -9.46 -35.84 -20.42
N VAL A 447 -8.92 -35.33 -19.33
CA VAL A 447 -9.63 -35.17 -18.07
C VAL A 447 -10.35 -33.82 -18.14
N PRO A 448 -11.69 -33.77 -18.22
CA PRO A 448 -12.39 -32.49 -18.10
C PRO A 448 -12.28 -32.00 -16.66
N PHE A 449 -11.63 -30.86 -16.47
CA PHE A 449 -11.73 -30.10 -15.22
C PHE A 449 -13.13 -29.45 -15.14
N GLN A 450 -13.92 -29.87 -14.17
CA GLN A 450 -15.08 -29.12 -13.69
C GLN A 450 -14.69 -28.20 -12.53
#